data_3349149141432fc3f0cbb35ebe63ffb2
#
_entry.id   3349149141432fc3f0cbb35ebe63ffb2
#
_cell.length_a   1.000
_cell.length_b   1.000
_cell.length_c   1.000
_cell.angle_alpha   90.00
_cell.angle_beta   90.00
_cell.angle_gamma   90.00
#
_symmetry.space_group_name_H-M   'P 1'
#
loop_
_entity.id
_entity.type
_entity.pdbx_description
1 polymer ?
#
loop_
_entity_poly.entity_id
_entity_poly.type
_entity_poly.pdbx_seq_one_letter_code
_entity_poly.pdbx_strand_id
1 'polypeptide(L)'
;MTLLKTEVIAKNSGAAFEIKQGQRLRIAGKTIVDFVAFNLRDLAERFDQARTKTNQVKIFISTGDVLYSKRNNPMLTIVEDTFAEGRHDLQKGMCSRKRFEMVARGESKRVFAEGVDINPKEADEIPDHGCWENLSSAVKPWNIAPDDVPSPFNIFQCMRIDPETGVMYDTMIRPKEEAHVDFRAEMDLLVAASACPESGRGQAIRVEIYDR
;
A
#
# COMPACT_ATOMS: atom_id res chain seq x y z
N MET A 1 25.62 -2.06 1.81
CA MET A 1 24.37 -2.77 2.19
C MET A 1 24.42 -4.19 1.64
N THR A 2 24.16 -5.19 2.49
CA THR A 2 24.11 -6.60 2.09
C THR A 2 22.65 -7.02 1.96
N LEU A 3 22.29 -7.67 0.85
CA LEU A 3 20.95 -8.24 0.66
C LEU A 3 20.76 -9.43 1.60
N LEU A 4 19.75 -9.37 2.46
CA LEU A 4 19.41 -10.42 3.43
C LEU A 4 18.30 -11.34 2.92
N LYS A 5 17.31 -10.76 2.25
CA LYS A 5 16.14 -11.48 1.73
C LYS A 5 15.64 -10.83 0.46
N THR A 6 15.17 -11.64 -0.48
CA THR A 6 14.34 -11.22 -1.61
C THR A 6 13.16 -12.16 -1.74
N GLU A 7 11.99 -11.61 -2.06
CA GLU A 7 10.77 -12.39 -2.28
C GLU A 7 9.91 -11.72 -3.36
N VAL A 8 9.33 -12.53 -4.22
CA VAL A 8 8.37 -12.09 -5.23
C VAL A 8 6.98 -12.40 -4.74
N ILE A 9 6.18 -11.36 -4.55
CA ILE A 9 4.76 -11.49 -4.19
C ILE A 9 3.97 -11.52 -5.50
N ALA A 10 3.26 -12.62 -5.72
CA ALA A 10 2.46 -12.80 -6.93
C ALA A 10 1.32 -11.76 -7.00
N LYS A 11 0.84 -11.48 -8.22
CA LYS A 11 -0.36 -10.68 -8.44
C LYS A 11 -1.50 -11.16 -7.53
N ASN A 12 -2.25 -10.21 -6.94
CA ASN A 12 -3.38 -10.46 -6.07
C ASN A 12 -3.04 -11.40 -4.89
N SER A 13 -1.85 -11.22 -4.32
CA SER A 13 -1.44 -11.91 -3.08
C SER A 13 -0.73 -10.94 -2.14
N GLY A 14 -0.48 -11.38 -0.91
CA GLY A 14 0.22 -10.60 0.10
C GLY A 14 1.25 -11.43 0.86
N ALA A 15 2.26 -10.77 1.39
CA ALA A 15 3.24 -11.36 2.29
C ALA A 15 3.63 -10.40 3.41
N ALA A 16 4.11 -10.95 4.52
CA ALA A 16 4.56 -10.18 5.68
C ALA A 16 5.99 -10.55 6.06
N PHE A 17 6.71 -9.58 6.60
CA PHE A 17 8.14 -9.66 6.90
C PHE A 17 8.45 -8.97 8.23
N GLU A 18 9.32 -9.57 9.01
CA GLU A 18 9.95 -8.90 10.15
C GLU A 18 11.22 -8.18 9.69
N ILE A 19 11.34 -6.91 10.04
CA ILE A 19 12.53 -6.10 9.79
C ILE A 19 13.00 -5.45 11.09
N LYS A 20 14.31 -5.32 11.24
CA LYS A 20 14.94 -4.73 12.41
C LYS A 20 15.18 -3.23 12.22
N GLN A 21 15.19 -2.50 13.31
CA GLN A 21 15.59 -1.09 13.31
C GLN A 21 16.89 -0.86 12.56
N GLY A 22 16.89 0.09 11.64
CA GLY A 22 18.02 0.47 10.79
C GLY A 22 18.17 -0.37 9.51
N GLN A 23 17.46 -1.49 9.36
CA GLN A 23 17.42 -2.22 8.08
C GLN A 23 16.69 -1.43 7.01
N ARG A 24 17.01 -1.72 5.76
CA ARG A 24 16.36 -1.12 4.58
C ARG A 24 15.43 -2.13 3.94
N LEU A 25 14.21 -1.70 3.68
CA LEU A 25 13.18 -2.42 2.95
C LEU A 25 13.00 -1.77 1.58
N ARG A 26 13.11 -2.53 0.50
CA ARG A 26 12.75 -2.11 -0.86
C ARG A 26 11.48 -2.80 -1.31
N ILE A 27 10.56 -2.02 -1.86
CA ILE A 27 9.38 -2.51 -2.56
C ILE A 27 9.47 -2.03 -3.99
N ALA A 28 9.56 -2.98 -4.94
CA ALA A 28 9.75 -2.71 -6.37
C ALA A 28 8.64 -3.32 -7.22
N GLY A 29 8.21 -2.61 -8.25
CA GLY A 29 7.19 -3.10 -9.16
C GLY A 29 6.62 -2.03 -10.12
N LYS A 30 5.57 -2.43 -10.85
CA LYS A 30 4.84 -1.59 -11.82
C LYS A 30 3.33 -1.51 -11.51
N THR A 31 2.91 -1.97 -10.35
CA THR A 31 1.51 -2.06 -9.95
C THR A 31 1.30 -1.45 -8.57
N ILE A 32 0.07 -1.15 -8.20
CA ILE A 32 -0.27 -0.66 -6.86
C ILE A 32 0.14 -1.69 -5.81
N VAL A 33 0.75 -1.21 -4.74
CA VAL A 33 1.06 -2.00 -3.55
C VAL A 33 0.39 -1.38 -2.34
N ASP A 34 -0.50 -2.13 -1.70
CA ASP A 34 -1.06 -1.74 -0.42
C ASP A 34 -0.09 -2.19 0.68
N PHE A 35 0.49 -1.23 1.40
CA PHE A 35 1.56 -1.46 2.36
C PHE A 35 1.16 -1.02 3.77
N VAL A 36 1.40 -1.88 4.76
CA VAL A 36 1.12 -1.62 6.18
C VAL A 36 2.30 -1.99 7.07
N ALA A 37 2.38 -1.40 8.26
CA ALA A 37 3.43 -1.67 9.24
C ALA A 37 2.86 -1.70 10.67
N PHE A 38 3.45 -2.56 11.50
CA PHE A 38 3.13 -2.73 12.93
C PHE A 38 4.44 -2.73 13.73
N ASN A 39 4.41 -2.18 14.94
CA ASN A 39 5.53 -2.31 15.87
C ASN A 39 5.63 -3.79 16.32
N LEU A 40 6.75 -4.45 16.03
CA LEU A 40 6.93 -5.88 16.34
C LEU A 40 6.89 -6.19 17.84
N ARG A 41 7.16 -5.18 18.71
CA ARG A 41 7.09 -5.32 20.17
C ARG A 41 5.69 -5.08 20.75
N ASP A 42 4.84 -4.36 20.00
CA ASP A 42 3.45 -4.07 20.39
C ASP A 42 2.60 -3.89 19.13
N LEU A 43 2.02 -4.97 18.64
CA LEU A 43 1.25 -5.00 17.37
C LEU A 43 -0.01 -4.11 17.39
N ALA A 44 -0.44 -3.60 18.56
CA ALA A 44 -1.48 -2.59 18.65
C ALA A 44 -0.99 -1.21 18.16
N GLU A 45 0.32 -0.98 18.15
CA GLU A 45 0.92 0.19 17.54
C GLU A 45 1.19 -0.07 16.06
N ARG A 46 0.45 0.60 15.20
CA ARG A 46 0.45 0.39 13.77
C ARG A 46 0.49 1.69 12.99
N PHE A 47 0.89 1.60 11.75
CA PHE A 47 0.90 2.69 10.78
C PHE A 47 -0.46 3.40 10.73
N ASP A 48 -0.45 4.73 10.59
CA ASP A 48 -1.65 5.55 10.51
C ASP A 48 -1.51 6.63 9.42
N GLN A 49 -2.38 6.55 8.41
CA GLN A 49 -2.42 7.52 7.31
C GLN A 49 -2.67 8.95 7.81
N ALA A 50 -3.57 9.13 8.78
CA ALA A 50 -3.95 10.44 9.26
C ALA A 50 -2.79 11.10 10.02
N ARG A 51 -2.12 10.37 10.91
CA ARG A 51 -0.93 10.87 11.63
C ARG A 51 0.20 11.22 10.68
N THR A 52 0.44 10.37 9.70
CA THR A 52 1.47 10.59 8.67
C THR A 52 1.25 11.90 7.92
N LYS A 53 0.01 12.19 7.50
CA LYS A 53 -0.35 13.44 6.83
C LYS A 53 -0.28 14.64 7.77
N THR A 54 -0.86 14.50 8.95
CA THR A 54 -0.96 15.61 9.92
C THR A 54 0.42 16.07 10.40
N ASN A 55 1.31 15.13 10.74
CA ASN A 55 2.64 15.48 11.26
C ASN A 55 3.53 16.18 10.24
N GLN A 56 3.30 15.94 8.94
CA GLN A 56 4.09 16.50 7.85
C GLN A 56 3.36 17.58 7.06
N VAL A 57 2.06 17.81 7.34
CA VAL A 57 1.18 18.76 6.63
C VAL A 57 1.23 18.50 5.12
N LYS A 58 1.22 17.20 4.74
CA LYS A 58 1.30 16.73 3.35
C LYS A 58 0.27 15.63 3.11
N ILE A 59 -0.31 15.61 1.91
CA ILE A 59 -1.17 14.52 1.42
C ILE A 59 -0.42 13.54 0.50
N PHE A 60 0.71 13.96 -0.04
CA PHE A 60 1.63 13.13 -0.84
C PHE A 60 2.99 13.12 -0.17
N ILE A 61 3.57 11.94 -0.06
CA ILE A 61 4.88 11.73 0.56
C ILE A 61 5.82 11.01 -0.42
N SER A 62 7.11 11.28 -0.30
CA SER A 62 8.19 10.73 -1.11
C SER A 62 9.50 10.75 -0.32
N THR A 63 10.65 10.71 -0.97
CA THR A 63 11.97 10.70 -0.34
C THR A 63 12.13 11.78 0.73
N GLY A 64 12.57 11.37 1.91
CA GLY A 64 12.75 12.21 3.11
C GLY A 64 11.54 12.23 4.05
N ASP A 65 10.35 11.81 3.59
CA ASP A 65 9.15 11.78 4.42
C ASP A 65 9.07 10.50 5.26
N VAL A 66 8.25 10.56 6.32
CA VAL A 66 8.17 9.52 7.36
C VAL A 66 6.76 8.94 7.45
N LEU A 67 6.65 7.64 7.59
CA LEU A 67 5.43 6.93 7.96
C LEU A 67 5.35 6.87 9.49
N TYR A 68 4.26 7.40 10.06
CA TYR A 68 4.05 7.47 11.50
C TYR A 68 3.03 6.44 11.98
N SER A 69 3.23 5.97 13.21
CA SER A 69 2.23 5.18 13.92
C SER A 69 1.08 6.06 14.42
N LYS A 70 -0.04 5.44 14.79
CA LYS A 70 -1.16 6.10 15.47
C LYS A 70 -0.73 6.82 16.75
N ARG A 71 0.38 6.40 17.39
CA ARG A 71 0.97 7.00 18.60
C ARG A 71 1.97 8.13 18.29
N ASN A 72 2.11 8.54 17.03
CA ASN A 72 3.06 9.54 16.52
C ASN A 72 4.54 9.11 16.57
N ASN A 73 4.84 7.84 16.69
CA ASN A 73 6.22 7.36 16.60
C ASN A 73 6.61 7.16 15.13
N PRO A 74 7.81 7.59 14.69
CA PRO A 74 8.34 7.24 13.39
C PRO A 74 8.48 5.72 13.24
N MET A 75 7.91 5.15 12.19
CA MET A 75 8.02 3.74 11.88
C MET A 75 9.00 3.48 10.73
N LEU A 76 8.86 4.25 9.65
CA LEU A 76 9.64 4.11 8.43
C LEU A 76 9.97 5.49 7.86
N THR A 77 11.20 5.70 7.40
CA THR A 77 11.57 6.87 6.61
C THR A 77 11.76 6.43 5.15
N ILE A 78 11.14 7.12 4.21
CA ILE A 78 11.38 6.92 2.77
C ILE A 78 12.76 7.49 2.46
N VAL A 79 13.71 6.64 2.09
CA VAL A 79 15.09 7.05 1.79
C VAL A 79 15.38 7.15 0.30
N GLU A 80 14.58 6.49 -0.53
CA GLU A 80 14.62 6.59 -1.98
C GLU A 80 13.23 6.29 -2.56
N ASP A 81 12.85 7.05 -3.58
CA ASP A 81 11.61 6.86 -4.33
C ASP A 81 11.92 7.16 -5.80
N THR A 82 11.78 6.15 -6.65
CA THR A 82 12.10 6.27 -8.08
C THR A 82 10.86 6.41 -8.97
N PHE A 83 9.66 6.56 -8.37
CA PHE A 83 8.43 6.74 -9.12
C PHE A 83 8.29 8.18 -9.65
N ALA A 84 9.01 8.49 -10.72
CA ALA A 84 9.08 9.84 -11.28
C ALA A 84 7.79 10.29 -12.00
N GLU A 85 6.98 9.35 -12.50
CA GLU A 85 5.78 9.68 -13.29
C GLU A 85 4.59 10.11 -12.44
N GLY A 86 4.57 9.73 -11.17
CA GLY A 86 3.39 9.92 -10.32
C GLY A 86 3.68 10.16 -8.87
N ARG A 87 2.75 9.78 -8.03
CA ARG A 87 2.80 9.96 -6.58
C ARG A 87 2.13 8.78 -5.89
N HIS A 88 2.43 8.60 -4.62
CA HIS A 88 1.81 7.59 -3.76
C HIS A 88 0.56 8.17 -3.10
N ASP A 89 -0.38 7.30 -2.74
CA ASP A 89 -1.64 7.71 -2.11
C ASP A 89 -1.68 7.36 -0.62
N LEU A 90 -2.20 8.31 0.17
CA LEU A 90 -2.48 8.19 1.59
C LEU A 90 -3.97 8.49 1.91
N GLN A 91 -4.85 8.47 0.91
CA GLN A 91 -6.24 8.89 1.09
C GLN A 91 -7.20 7.69 1.05
N LYS A 92 -6.92 6.73 0.19
CA LYS A 92 -7.79 5.56 0.02
C LYS A 92 -7.50 4.47 1.04
N GLY A 93 -8.55 3.75 1.41
CA GLY A 93 -8.42 2.43 1.99
C GLY A 93 -8.13 1.38 0.91
N MET A 94 -7.71 0.19 1.35
CA MET A 94 -7.44 -0.95 0.49
C MET A 94 -8.71 -1.45 -0.20
N CYS A 95 -8.55 -2.09 -1.36
CA CYS A 95 -9.64 -2.79 -2.02
C CYS A 95 -9.97 -4.10 -1.27
N SER A 96 -11.23 -4.56 -1.41
CA SER A 96 -11.71 -5.84 -0.88
C SER A 96 -12.71 -6.45 -1.83
N ARG A 97 -12.94 -7.77 -1.76
CA ARG A 97 -14.02 -8.41 -2.50
C ARG A 97 -15.35 -7.71 -2.27
N LYS A 98 -15.69 -7.43 -1.00
CA LYS A 98 -16.92 -6.74 -0.63
C LYS A 98 -17.08 -5.39 -1.34
N ARG A 99 -16.01 -4.61 -1.44
CA ARG A 99 -16.04 -3.34 -2.16
C ARG A 99 -16.29 -3.52 -3.65
N PHE A 100 -15.68 -4.52 -4.29
CA PHE A 100 -15.94 -4.80 -5.70
C PHE A 100 -17.39 -5.21 -5.93
N GLU A 101 -17.98 -6.04 -5.05
CA GLU A 101 -19.40 -6.39 -5.10
C GLU A 101 -20.31 -5.16 -4.97
N MET A 102 -19.99 -4.22 -4.06
CA MET A 102 -20.74 -2.98 -3.90
C MET A 102 -20.67 -2.10 -5.17
N VAL A 103 -19.50 -2.06 -5.81
CA VAL A 103 -19.32 -1.32 -7.07
C VAL A 103 -20.14 -1.94 -8.19
N ALA A 104 -20.10 -3.25 -8.36
CA ALA A 104 -20.89 -3.97 -9.37
C ALA A 104 -22.40 -3.77 -9.19
N ARG A 105 -22.88 -3.62 -7.94
CA ARG A 105 -24.29 -3.34 -7.63
C ARG A 105 -24.65 -1.85 -7.67
N GLY A 106 -23.69 -0.96 -7.98
CA GLY A 106 -23.92 0.50 -7.96
C GLY A 106 -24.04 1.13 -6.57
N GLU A 107 -23.75 0.39 -5.50
CA GLU A 107 -23.80 0.87 -4.10
C GLU A 107 -22.54 1.66 -3.71
N SER A 108 -21.48 1.55 -4.48
CA SER A 108 -20.22 2.28 -4.30
C SER A 108 -19.68 2.73 -5.66
N LYS A 109 -18.73 3.66 -5.63
CA LYS A 109 -18.11 4.19 -6.86
C LYS A 109 -16.59 4.07 -6.78
N ARG A 110 -15.98 3.80 -7.94
CA ARG A 110 -14.56 4.00 -8.21
C ARG A 110 -14.48 4.93 -9.41
N VAL A 111 -13.71 6.00 -9.27
CA VAL A 111 -13.58 7.02 -10.29
C VAL A 111 -12.14 6.99 -10.83
N PHE A 112 -12.01 7.01 -12.14
CA PHE A 112 -10.75 6.96 -12.87
C PHE A 112 -10.59 8.17 -13.75
N ALA A 113 -9.40 8.32 -14.35
CA ALA A 113 -9.16 9.31 -15.39
C ALA A 113 -10.19 9.21 -16.52
N GLU A 114 -10.43 10.33 -17.20
CA GLU A 114 -11.41 10.42 -18.28
C GLU A 114 -11.23 9.30 -19.32
N GLY A 115 -12.34 8.68 -19.71
CA GLY A 115 -12.36 7.59 -20.70
C GLY A 115 -11.93 6.23 -20.14
N VAL A 116 -11.63 6.11 -18.86
CA VAL A 116 -11.24 4.85 -18.22
C VAL A 116 -12.36 4.33 -17.32
N ASP A 117 -12.86 3.14 -17.62
CA ASP A 117 -13.76 2.38 -16.75
C ASP A 117 -13.26 0.93 -16.64
N ILE A 118 -12.76 0.58 -15.46
CA ILE A 118 -12.30 -0.77 -15.10
C ILE A 118 -13.09 -1.32 -13.91
N ASN A 119 -14.29 -0.79 -13.69
CA ASN A 119 -15.18 -1.30 -12.67
C ASN A 119 -15.76 -2.66 -13.10
N PRO A 120 -15.87 -3.64 -12.19
CA PRO A 120 -16.56 -4.88 -12.49
C PRO A 120 -18.05 -4.57 -12.74
N LYS A 121 -18.62 -5.15 -13.78
CA LYS A 121 -20.03 -5.02 -14.18
C LYS A 121 -20.80 -6.31 -13.96
N GLU A 122 -20.11 -7.44 -14.12
CA GLU A 122 -20.66 -8.77 -13.95
C GLU A 122 -19.97 -9.51 -12.80
N ALA A 123 -20.63 -10.55 -12.29
CA ALA A 123 -20.16 -11.28 -11.13
C ALA A 123 -18.81 -11.99 -11.34
N ASP A 124 -18.54 -12.44 -12.55
CA ASP A 124 -17.30 -13.11 -12.97
C ASP A 124 -16.11 -12.14 -13.12
N GLU A 125 -16.38 -10.84 -13.24
CA GLU A 125 -15.35 -9.81 -13.24
C GLU A 125 -14.89 -9.41 -11.82
N ILE A 126 -15.62 -9.87 -10.78
CA ILE A 126 -15.29 -9.56 -9.38
C ILE A 126 -14.12 -10.44 -8.94
N PRO A 127 -12.98 -9.86 -8.50
CA PRO A 127 -11.88 -10.64 -7.95
C PRO A 127 -12.32 -11.47 -6.74
N ASP A 128 -11.81 -12.69 -6.60
CA ASP A 128 -12.11 -13.57 -5.45
C ASP A 128 -11.73 -12.93 -4.12
N HIS A 129 -10.70 -12.09 -4.11
CA HIS A 129 -10.22 -11.33 -2.96
C HIS A 129 -9.54 -10.03 -3.42
N GLY A 130 -9.34 -9.10 -2.50
CA GLY A 130 -8.62 -7.85 -2.71
C GLY A 130 -7.47 -7.71 -1.72
N CYS A 131 -6.92 -6.50 -1.62
CA CYS A 131 -5.77 -6.24 -0.76
C CYS A 131 -6.09 -6.39 0.74
N TRP A 132 -7.36 -6.14 1.15
CA TRP A 132 -7.77 -6.37 2.54
C TRP A 132 -7.67 -7.85 2.94
N GLU A 133 -8.15 -8.73 2.09
CA GLU A 133 -8.07 -10.18 2.33
C GLU A 133 -6.61 -10.66 2.25
N ASN A 134 -5.83 -10.13 1.30
CA ASN A 134 -4.41 -10.45 1.14
C ASN A 134 -3.60 -10.09 2.38
N LEU A 135 -3.73 -8.83 2.85
CA LEU A 135 -3.00 -8.34 4.01
C LEU A 135 -3.46 -9.04 5.29
N SER A 136 -4.78 -9.24 5.48
CA SER A 136 -5.33 -9.97 6.63
C SER A 136 -4.78 -11.40 6.71
N SER A 137 -4.69 -12.07 5.55
CA SER A 137 -4.09 -13.42 5.47
C SER A 137 -2.59 -13.39 5.77
N ALA A 138 -1.87 -12.41 5.23
CA ALA A 138 -0.43 -12.29 5.41
C ALA A 138 -0.01 -12.06 6.87
N VAL A 139 -0.80 -11.28 7.64
CA VAL A 139 -0.47 -10.98 9.05
C VAL A 139 -1.10 -11.94 10.06
N LYS A 140 -1.92 -12.88 9.60
CA LYS A 140 -2.57 -13.89 10.47
C LYS A 140 -1.61 -14.68 11.37
N PRO A 141 -0.39 -15.06 10.92
CA PRO A 141 0.58 -15.76 11.78
C PRO A 141 0.96 -15.01 13.05
N TRP A 142 0.82 -13.68 13.08
CA TRP A 142 1.05 -12.84 14.26
C TRP A 142 -0.22 -12.56 15.07
N ASN A 143 -1.31 -13.32 14.84
CA ASN A 143 -2.61 -13.16 15.51
C ASN A 143 -3.22 -11.76 15.38
N ILE A 144 -2.94 -11.05 14.29
CA ILE A 144 -3.58 -9.77 13.97
C ILE A 144 -4.94 -10.07 13.35
N ALA A 145 -6.00 -9.53 13.95
CA ALA A 145 -7.35 -9.67 13.41
C ALA A 145 -7.51 -8.84 12.12
N PRO A 146 -8.36 -9.28 11.16
CA PRO A 146 -8.58 -8.53 9.92
C PRO A 146 -8.97 -7.06 10.14
N ASP A 147 -9.80 -6.77 11.16
CA ASP A 147 -10.24 -5.42 11.49
C ASP A 147 -9.12 -4.56 12.12
N ASP A 148 -8.01 -5.18 12.53
CA ASP A 148 -6.84 -4.51 13.06
C ASP A 148 -5.82 -4.14 11.98
N VAL A 149 -6.01 -4.56 10.73
CA VAL A 149 -5.16 -4.15 9.60
C VAL A 149 -5.45 -2.68 9.27
N PRO A 150 -4.46 -1.77 9.41
CA PRO A 150 -4.69 -0.34 9.20
C PRO A 150 -4.90 -0.01 7.72
N SER A 151 -5.45 1.18 7.45
CA SER A 151 -5.46 1.72 6.09
C SER A 151 -4.03 1.83 5.53
N PRO A 152 -3.78 1.40 4.28
CA PRO A 152 -2.43 1.23 3.77
C PRO A 152 -1.78 2.54 3.31
N PHE A 153 -0.46 2.52 3.17
CA PHE A 153 0.24 3.39 2.24
C PHE A 153 0.15 2.75 0.84
N ASN A 154 -0.58 3.39 -0.06
CA ASN A 154 -0.81 2.89 -1.42
C ASN A 154 0.34 3.31 -2.34
N ILE A 155 1.38 2.49 -2.41
CA ILE A 155 2.56 2.72 -3.23
C ILE A 155 2.18 2.59 -4.70
N PHE A 156 2.67 3.49 -5.56
CA PHE A 156 2.39 3.56 -7.00
C PHE A 156 0.93 3.81 -7.39
N GLN A 157 0.07 4.19 -6.45
CA GLN A 157 -1.29 4.64 -6.74
C GLN A 157 -1.34 6.16 -6.85
N CYS A 158 -1.38 6.69 -8.07
CA CYS A 158 -1.44 8.12 -8.30
C CYS A 158 -2.88 8.62 -8.28
N MET A 159 -3.26 9.27 -7.19
CA MET A 159 -4.58 9.87 -7.02
C MET A 159 -4.56 11.36 -7.33
N ARG A 160 -5.68 11.86 -7.87
CA ARG A 160 -5.98 13.28 -7.95
C ARG A 160 -7.22 13.57 -7.13
N ILE A 161 -7.24 14.72 -6.47
CA ILE A 161 -8.37 15.22 -5.70
C ILE A 161 -8.85 16.49 -6.40
N ASP A 162 -10.13 16.51 -6.77
CA ASP A 162 -10.75 17.71 -7.28
C ASP A 162 -10.94 18.70 -6.12
N PRO A 163 -10.42 19.93 -6.20
CA PRO A 163 -10.43 20.85 -5.08
C PRO A 163 -11.81 21.44 -4.77
N GLU A 164 -12.74 21.45 -5.73
CA GLU A 164 -14.05 22.03 -5.55
C GLU A 164 -15.05 21.01 -5.00
N THR A 165 -14.99 19.78 -5.49
CA THR A 165 -15.94 18.72 -5.14
C THR A 165 -15.42 17.74 -4.12
N GLY A 166 -14.10 17.70 -3.87
CA GLY A 166 -13.43 16.70 -3.05
C GLY A 166 -13.41 15.29 -3.67
N VAL A 167 -13.82 15.12 -4.92
CA VAL A 167 -13.82 13.83 -5.59
C VAL A 167 -12.40 13.36 -5.81
N MET A 168 -12.12 12.13 -5.37
CA MET A 168 -10.84 11.45 -5.58
C MET A 168 -10.95 10.50 -6.78
N TYR A 169 -10.04 10.61 -7.73
CA TYR A 169 -9.96 9.69 -8.85
C TYR A 169 -8.55 9.19 -9.11
N ASP A 170 -8.46 7.93 -9.53
CA ASP A 170 -7.21 7.31 -9.93
C ASP A 170 -6.83 7.81 -11.32
N THR A 171 -5.67 8.43 -11.44
CA THR A 171 -5.17 8.95 -12.72
C THR A 171 -4.71 7.85 -13.67
N MET A 172 -4.66 6.62 -13.22
CA MET A 172 -4.11 5.45 -13.93
C MET A 172 -2.60 5.57 -14.25
N ILE A 173 -1.94 6.59 -13.72
CA ILE A 173 -0.48 6.69 -13.81
C ILE A 173 0.15 5.61 -12.93
N ARG A 174 1.01 4.80 -13.52
CA ARG A 174 1.81 3.76 -12.89
C ARG A 174 3.25 3.86 -13.39
N PRO A 175 4.22 3.24 -12.72
CA PRO A 175 5.58 3.19 -13.22
C PRO A 175 5.63 2.57 -14.64
N LYS A 176 6.24 3.27 -15.59
CA LYS A 176 6.46 2.77 -16.96
C LYS A 176 7.48 1.64 -16.96
N GLU A 177 8.56 1.84 -16.24
CA GLU A 177 9.57 0.84 -15.92
C GLU A 177 9.45 0.43 -14.45
N GLU A 178 10.15 -0.63 -14.03
CA GLU A 178 10.15 -1.04 -12.63
C GLU A 178 10.67 0.11 -11.76
N ALA A 179 9.80 0.64 -10.90
CA ALA A 179 10.17 1.62 -9.90
C ALA A 179 10.24 0.96 -8.51
N HIS A 180 10.92 1.63 -7.59
CA HIS A 180 10.97 1.17 -6.20
C HIS A 180 10.83 2.31 -5.20
N VAL A 181 10.39 1.95 -4.02
CA VAL A 181 10.44 2.78 -2.81
C VAL A 181 11.26 2.05 -1.77
N ASP A 182 12.27 2.73 -1.25
CA ASP A 182 13.13 2.23 -0.19
C ASP A 182 12.81 2.91 1.13
N PHE A 183 12.66 2.11 2.15
CA PHE A 183 12.39 2.55 3.51
C PHE A 183 13.53 2.17 4.43
N ARG A 184 13.89 3.06 5.37
CA ARG A 184 14.68 2.71 6.54
C ARG A 184 13.74 2.47 7.71
N ALA A 185 13.87 1.35 8.41
CA ALA A 185 13.11 1.03 9.60
C ALA A 185 13.59 1.86 10.80
N GLU A 186 12.69 2.58 11.46
CA GLU A 186 13.01 3.40 12.64
C GLU A 186 12.80 2.65 13.96
N MET A 187 12.20 1.48 13.90
CA MET A 187 12.03 0.52 14.99
C MET A 187 11.95 -0.90 14.44
N ASP A 188 11.93 -1.93 15.31
CA ASP A 188 11.64 -3.29 14.87
C ASP A 188 10.18 -3.39 14.41
N LEU A 189 9.95 -3.83 13.18
CA LEU A 189 8.64 -3.82 12.54
C LEU A 189 8.24 -5.18 11.98
N LEU A 190 6.95 -5.46 12.05
CA LEU A 190 6.26 -6.34 11.12
C LEU A 190 5.70 -5.45 10.01
N VAL A 191 6.10 -5.72 8.76
CA VAL A 191 5.58 -5.05 7.57
C VAL A 191 4.85 -6.04 6.69
N ALA A 192 3.79 -5.58 6.01
CA ALA A 192 3.10 -6.43 5.04
C ALA A 192 2.78 -5.63 3.77
N ALA A 193 2.90 -6.32 2.63
CA ALA A 193 2.64 -5.78 1.31
C ALA A 193 1.67 -6.67 0.54
N SER A 194 0.75 -6.05 -0.19
CA SER A 194 -0.15 -6.73 -1.12
C SER A 194 0.03 -6.19 -2.53
N ALA A 195 0.30 -7.08 -3.50
CA ALA A 195 0.28 -6.76 -4.92
C ALA A 195 -1.19 -6.63 -5.38
N CYS A 196 -1.67 -5.40 -5.57
CA CYS A 196 -3.08 -5.13 -5.86
C CYS A 196 -3.56 -5.83 -7.14
N PRO A 197 -4.78 -6.42 -7.16
CA PRO A 197 -5.34 -7.02 -8.38
C PRO A 197 -5.61 -6.01 -9.49
N GLU A 198 -5.81 -4.73 -9.18
CA GLU A 198 -6.11 -3.65 -10.14
C GLU A 198 -7.17 -4.01 -11.19
N SER A 199 -8.24 -4.71 -10.79
CA SER A 199 -9.26 -5.21 -11.72
C SER A 199 -8.66 -5.98 -12.90
N GLY A 200 -7.75 -6.90 -12.60
CA GLY A 200 -7.11 -7.76 -13.60
C GLY A 200 -5.78 -7.25 -14.16
N ARG A 201 -5.44 -5.98 -13.99
CA ARG A 201 -4.20 -5.35 -14.52
C ARG A 201 -2.97 -5.51 -13.62
N GLY A 202 -3.17 -5.85 -12.34
CA GLY A 202 -2.10 -6.00 -11.36
C GLY A 202 -1.00 -6.95 -11.82
N GLN A 203 0.19 -6.77 -11.28
CA GLN A 203 1.39 -7.56 -11.57
C GLN A 203 2.02 -8.04 -10.26
N ALA A 204 2.98 -8.94 -10.35
CA ALA A 204 3.81 -9.30 -9.21
C ALA A 204 4.70 -8.12 -8.80
N ILE A 205 5.08 -8.11 -7.53
CA ILE A 205 6.02 -7.14 -6.95
C ILE A 205 7.20 -7.87 -6.34
N ARG A 206 8.31 -7.17 -6.14
CA ARG A 206 9.49 -7.69 -5.46
C ARG A 206 9.72 -6.93 -4.15
N VAL A 207 9.97 -7.68 -3.08
CA VAL A 207 10.37 -7.16 -1.77
C VAL A 207 11.78 -7.60 -1.48
N GLU A 208 12.63 -6.66 -1.08
CA GLU A 208 14.02 -6.91 -0.73
C GLU A 208 14.33 -6.29 0.63
N ILE A 209 15.04 -7.03 1.48
CA ILE A 209 15.47 -6.56 2.80
C ILE A 209 16.99 -6.56 2.80
N TYR A 210 17.55 -5.42 3.18
CA TYR A 210 19.00 -5.22 3.27
C TYR A 210 19.43 -4.94 4.71
N ASP A 211 20.64 -5.34 5.02
CA ASP A 211 21.32 -4.89 6.23
C ASP A 211 21.65 -3.39 6.16
N ARG A 212 22.09 -2.83 7.28
CA ARG A 212 22.44 -1.39 7.42
C ARG A 212 23.50 -0.93 6.47
#